data_30ce846ea352e87ef6fce2a9876bf2eb
#
_entry.id   30ce846ea352e87ef6fce2a9876bf2eb
#
_cell.length_a   1.000
_cell.length_b   1.000
_cell.length_c   1.000
_cell.angle_alpha   90.00
_cell.angle_beta   90.00
_cell.angle_gamma   90.00
#
_symmetry.space_group_name_H-M   'P 1'
#
loop_
_entity.id
_entity.type
_entity.pdbx_description
1 polymer ?
#
loop_
_entity_poly.entity_id
_entity_poly.type
_entity_poly.pdbx_seq_one_letter_code
_entity_poly.pdbx_strand_id
1 'polypeptide(L)'
;GNVGSGTVEELAKWVEYMTSDGDSPMANLRRKNGRDKAWKLKYLGVGNESWGCGGSMRPEYYADLYRRYSTYCRNYDGNRLFKIASGASDYDYKWTDVLMNRVGHRMDGLSLHYYTVTGWSGSKGSATQFNKDDYYWTMGKCLEVEDVLKKHCTIMDKYDKDKKIALLLDEWGTWWDEEPGTIKGHLYQQNTLRDAFVASLTLDVFHKYTDRIKMTNIAQIANVLQSMILTKEDKM
;
A
#
# COMPACT_ATOMS: atom_id res chain seq x y z
N GLY A 1 0.74 0.60 -10.00
CA GLY A 1 1.06 1.41 -11.18
C GLY A 1 1.19 2.87 -10.84
N ASN A 2 2.05 3.59 -11.53
CA ASN A 2 2.27 5.02 -11.30
C ASN A 2 1.22 5.85 -12.06
N VAL A 3 0.41 6.61 -11.34
CA VAL A 3 -0.57 7.55 -11.91
C VAL A 3 -0.18 9.02 -11.69
N GLY A 4 0.86 9.27 -10.92
CA GLY A 4 1.36 10.62 -10.63
C GLY A 4 2.13 11.22 -11.81
N SER A 5 3.13 10.51 -12.29
CA SER A 5 3.99 10.94 -13.39
C SER A 5 3.93 10.02 -14.62
N GLY A 6 3.43 8.79 -14.49
CA GLY A 6 3.22 7.87 -15.60
C GLY A 6 1.96 8.20 -16.39
N THR A 7 1.89 7.69 -17.62
CA THR A 7 0.74 7.86 -18.51
C THR A 7 -0.20 6.64 -18.46
N VAL A 8 -1.44 6.83 -18.88
CA VAL A 8 -2.41 5.74 -19.07
C VAL A 8 -1.90 4.67 -20.03
N GLU A 9 -1.24 5.12 -21.10
CA GLU A 9 -0.68 4.24 -22.12
C GLU A 9 0.46 3.37 -21.56
N GLU A 10 1.36 3.95 -20.78
CA GLU A 10 2.44 3.21 -20.13
C GLU A 10 1.91 2.13 -19.20
N LEU A 11 0.94 2.46 -18.34
CA LEU A 11 0.35 1.47 -17.44
C LEU A 11 -0.39 0.36 -18.22
N ALA A 12 -1.15 0.71 -19.27
CA ALA A 12 -1.84 -0.26 -20.09
C ALA A 12 -0.86 -1.21 -20.79
N LYS A 13 0.22 -0.67 -21.37
CA LYS A 13 1.30 -1.46 -21.99
C LYS A 13 2.02 -2.35 -20.97
N TRP A 14 2.24 -1.85 -19.77
CA TRP A 14 2.89 -2.62 -18.71
C TRP A 14 2.02 -3.81 -18.28
N VAL A 15 0.71 -3.59 -18.11
CA VAL A 15 -0.24 -4.68 -17.82
C VAL A 15 -0.26 -5.71 -18.94
N GLU A 16 -0.29 -5.29 -20.23
CA GLU A 16 -0.20 -6.19 -21.37
C GLU A 16 1.11 -6.98 -21.38
N TYR A 17 2.25 -6.31 -21.14
CA TYR A 17 3.56 -6.96 -21.05
C TYR A 17 3.57 -8.09 -20.01
N MET A 18 2.99 -7.83 -18.85
CA MET A 18 2.99 -8.81 -17.74
C MET A 18 2.00 -9.94 -17.94
N THR A 19 0.84 -9.67 -18.54
CA THR A 19 -0.30 -10.60 -18.43
C THR A 19 -0.83 -11.16 -19.74
N SER A 20 -0.41 -10.65 -20.91
CA SER A 20 -0.85 -11.19 -22.20
C SER A 20 0.08 -12.31 -22.70
N ASP A 21 -0.51 -13.45 -23.06
CA ASP A 21 0.17 -14.54 -23.77
C ASP A 21 -0.14 -14.55 -25.27
N GLY A 22 -1.00 -13.64 -25.76
CA GLY A 22 -1.36 -13.49 -27.16
C GLY A 22 -0.20 -12.99 -28.04
N ASP A 23 -0.49 -12.84 -29.33
CA ASP A 23 0.40 -12.17 -30.29
C ASP A 23 0.13 -10.67 -30.27
N SER A 24 0.89 -9.95 -29.46
CA SER A 24 0.75 -8.50 -29.29
C SER A 24 2.11 -7.85 -29.08
N PRO A 25 2.25 -6.52 -29.35
CA PRO A 25 3.54 -5.83 -29.26
C PRO A 25 4.22 -6.00 -27.89
N MET A 26 3.48 -5.92 -26.79
CA MET A 26 4.07 -5.99 -25.45
C MET A 26 4.34 -7.43 -25.01
N ALA A 27 3.50 -8.40 -25.41
CA ALA A 27 3.79 -9.82 -25.21
C ALA A 27 5.03 -10.25 -25.99
N ASN A 28 5.18 -9.77 -27.23
CA ASN A 28 6.36 -10.04 -28.06
C ASN A 28 7.62 -9.38 -27.48
N LEU A 29 7.52 -8.17 -26.93
CA LEU A 29 8.62 -7.53 -26.22
C LEU A 29 9.08 -8.34 -24.99
N ARG A 30 8.12 -8.86 -24.20
CA ARG A 30 8.45 -9.75 -23.07
C ARG A 30 9.22 -10.98 -23.51
N ARG A 31 8.77 -11.63 -24.61
CA ARG A 31 9.47 -12.80 -25.17
C ARG A 31 10.88 -12.46 -25.63
N LYS A 32 11.04 -11.33 -26.32
CA LYS A 32 12.35 -10.81 -26.71
C LYS A 32 13.26 -10.55 -25.52
N ASN A 33 12.70 -10.14 -24.40
CA ASN A 33 13.43 -9.96 -23.13
C ASN A 33 13.68 -11.27 -22.37
N GLY A 34 13.41 -12.43 -22.98
CA GLY A 34 13.78 -13.74 -22.46
C GLY A 34 12.72 -14.47 -21.65
N ARG A 35 11.46 -13.97 -21.64
CA ARG A 35 10.38 -14.65 -20.93
C ARG A 35 9.19 -14.95 -21.87
N ASP A 36 8.97 -16.21 -22.15
CA ASP A 36 7.89 -16.64 -23.05
C ASP A 36 6.50 -16.45 -22.44
N LYS A 37 6.28 -16.99 -21.25
CA LYS A 37 4.96 -17.00 -20.60
C LYS A 37 4.71 -15.75 -19.77
N ALA A 38 3.49 -15.23 -19.83
CA ALA A 38 3.01 -14.17 -18.96
C ALA A 38 3.06 -14.57 -17.47
N TRP A 39 3.10 -13.56 -16.62
CA TRP A 39 2.85 -13.75 -15.20
C TRP A 39 1.33 -13.76 -14.95
N LYS A 40 0.91 -14.49 -13.94
CA LYS A 40 -0.46 -14.44 -13.43
C LYS A 40 -0.56 -13.35 -12.37
N LEU A 41 -0.67 -12.11 -12.82
CA LEU A 41 -0.82 -10.96 -11.94
C LEU A 41 -2.26 -10.92 -11.39
N LYS A 42 -2.41 -11.10 -10.08
CA LYS A 42 -3.71 -11.03 -9.43
C LYS A 42 -4.06 -9.61 -8.99
N TYR A 43 -3.17 -8.94 -8.29
CA TYR A 43 -3.40 -7.64 -7.69
C TYR A 43 -2.71 -6.53 -8.47
N LEU A 44 -3.44 -5.44 -8.74
CA LEU A 44 -2.93 -4.26 -9.42
C LEU A 44 -3.32 -3.01 -8.64
N GLY A 45 -2.36 -2.38 -7.97
CA GLY A 45 -2.51 -1.03 -7.42
C GLY A 45 -2.49 0.01 -8.54
N VAL A 46 -3.50 0.85 -8.60
CA VAL A 46 -3.61 1.97 -9.55
C VAL A 46 -3.30 3.26 -8.79
N GLY A 47 -2.05 3.64 -8.73
CA GLY A 47 -1.51 4.69 -7.88
C GLY A 47 -0.93 4.16 -6.58
N ASN A 48 -0.25 5.03 -5.87
CA ASN A 48 0.24 4.88 -4.50
C ASN A 48 0.39 6.25 -3.88
N GLU A 49 -0.09 6.44 -2.65
CA GLU A 49 -0.01 7.72 -1.92
C GLU A 49 -0.32 8.96 -2.78
N SER A 50 -1.38 8.85 -3.58
CA SER A 50 -1.70 9.87 -4.59
C SER A 50 -2.05 11.23 -3.97
N TRP A 51 -2.38 11.28 -2.69
CA TRP A 51 -2.56 12.49 -1.87
C TRP A 51 -1.23 13.18 -1.51
N GLY A 52 -0.11 12.46 -1.55
CA GLY A 52 1.23 12.91 -1.17
C GLY A 52 2.24 12.72 -2.29
N CYS A 53 3.29 11.93 -2.03
CA CYS A 53 4.40 11.68 -2.96
C CYS A 53 3.96 11.09 -4.31
N GLY A 54 2.82 10.41 -4.36
CA GLY A 54 2.23 9.85 -5.59
C GLY A 54 1.49 10.86 -6.47
N GLY A 55 1.63 12.18 -6.21
CA GLY A 55 1.10 13.21 -7.13
C GLY A 55 0.44 14.41 -6.49
N SER A 56 0.38 14.48 -5.15
CA SER A 56 -0.21 15.61 -4.38
C SER A 56 -1.61 16.00 -4.88
N MET A 57 -2.46 15.00 -5.04
CA MET A 57 -3.78 15.13 -5.65
C MET A 57 -4.88 15.38 -4.60
N ARG A 58 -5.96 16.02 -5.03
CA ARG A 58 -7.22 15.99 -4.29
C ARG A 58 -7.95 14.68 -4.57
N PRO A 59 -8.76 14.15 -3.64
CA PRO A 59 -9.43 12.86 -3.81
C PRO A 59 -10.36 12.83 -5.03
N GLU A 60 -11.02 13.94 -5.36
CA GLU A 60 -11.89 14.04 -6.54
C GLU A 60 -11.10 13.87 -7.85
N TYR A 61 -9.94 14.52 -7.94
CA TYR A 61 -9.06 14.41 -9.11
C TYR A 61 -8.48 13.00 -9.25
N TYR A 62 -8.02 12.41 -8.14
CA TYR A 62 -7.56 11.03 -8.17
C TYR A 62 -8.69 10.06 -8.56
N ALA A 63 -9.91 10.24 -8.09
CA ALA A 63 -11.05 9.41 -8.47
C ALA A 63 -11.29 9.44 -9.99
N ASP A 64 -11.16 10.61 -10.63
CA ASP A 64 -11.29 10.75 -12.09
C ASP A 64 -10.12 10.08 -12.83
N LEU A 65 -8.89 10.22 -12.31
CA LEU A 65 -7.73 9.50 -12.83
C LEU A 65 -7.88 7.98 -12.67
N TYR A 66 -8.27 7.50 -11.49
CA TYR A 66 -8.51 6.07 -11.25
C TYR A 66 -9.50 5.51 -12.26
N ARG A 67 -10.62 6.19 -12.49
CA ARG A 67 -11.61 5.81 -13.50
C ARG A 67 -10.96 5.63 -14.88
N ARG A 68 -10.15 6.59 -15.28
CA ARG A 68 -9.48 6.57 -16.59
C ARG A 68 -8.45 5.43 -16.68
N TYR A 69 -7.52 5.35 -15.70
CA TYR A 69 -6.45 4.35 -15.72
C TYR A 69 -7.00 2.93 -15.61
N SER A 70 -7.92 2.68 -14.68
CA SER A 70 -8.51 1.35 -14.47
C SER A 70 -9.28 0.84 -15.70
N THR A 71 -9.82 1.74 -16.54
CA THR A 71 -10.50 1.39 -17.79
C THR A 71 -9.55 0.74 -18.78
N TYR A 72 -8.31 1.22 -18.87
CA TYR A 72 -7.32 0.72 -19.82
C TYR A 72 -6.48 -0.45 -19.29
N CYS A 73 -6.52 -0.72 -18.00
CA CYS A 73 -5.95 -1.94 -17.43
C CYS A 73 -6.86 -3.14 -17.73
N ARG A 74 -6.66 -3.77 -18.88
CA ARG A 74 -7.49 -4.87 -19.37
C ARG A 74 -7.10 -6.19 -18.73
N ASN A 75 -8.04 -7.12 -18.72
CA ASN A 75 -7.78 -8.52 -18.42
C ASN A 75 -7.37 -9.23 -19.72
N TYR A 76 -6.21 -9.87 -19.72
CA TYR A 76 -5.70 -10.64 -20.86
C TYR A 76 -5.73 -12.12 -20.54
N ASP A 77 -6.08 -12.94 -21.55
CA ASP A 77 -5.92 -14.40 -21.54
C ASP A 77 -6.46 -15.10 -20.27
N GLY A 78 -7.62 -14.65 -19.80
CA GLY A 78 -8.27 -15.17 -18.58
C GLY A 78 -7.63 -14.67 -17.26
N ASN A 79 -6.60 -13.85 -17.32
CA ASN A 79 -6.01 -13.22 -16.13
C ASN A 79 -6.86 -12.04 -15.66
N ARG A 80 -7.73 -12.30 -14.68
CA ARG A 80 -8.53 -11.23 -14.05
C ARG A 80 -7.69 -10.45 -13.05
N LEU A 81 -7.59 -9.13 -13.24
CA LEU A 81 -6.96 -8.21 -12.32
C LEU A 81 -7.91 -7.85 -11.17
N PHE A 82 -7.42 -7.94 -9.96
CA PHE A 82 -8.03 -7.33 -8.78
C PHE A 82 -7.47 -5.90 -8.66
N LYS A 83 -8.29 -4.90 -9.02
CA LYS A 83 -7.87 -3.51 -9.12
C LYS A 83 -8.05 -2.78 -7.80
N ILE A 84 -6.96 -2.22 -7.28
CA ILE A 84 -6.90 -1.54 -6.00
C ILE A 84 -6.71 -0.04 -6.27
N ALA A 85 -7.60 0.78 -5.72
CA ALA A 85 -7.44 2.22 -5.73
C ALA A 85 -6.48 2.66 -4.61
N SER A 86 -5.65 3.67 -4.89
CA SER A 86 -4.82 4.34 -3.88
C SER A 86 -5.72 5.03 -2.86
N GLY A 87 -5.75 4.51 -1.66
CA GLY A 87 -6.61 4.97 -0.58
C GLY A 87 -5.93 6.02 0.32
N ALA A 88 -6.51 6.22 1.47
CA ALA A 88 -6.11 7.23 2.44
C ALA A 88 -4.83 6.85 3.21
N SER A 89 -4.27 7.83 3.91
CA SER A 89 -3.37 7.62 5.04
C SER A 89 -4.06 7.99 6.33
N ASP A 90 -3.82 7.20 7.37
CA ASP A 90 -4.23 7.48 8.74
C ASP A 90 -5.71 7.93 8.85
N TYR A 91 -5.93 9.17 9.23
CA TYR A 91 -7.24 9.75 9.56
C TYR A 91 -7.90 10.51 8.41
N ASP A 92 -7.43 10.39 7.16
CA ASP A 92 -8.06 11.06 6.01
C ASP A 92 -9.34 10.33 5.55
N TYR A 93 -10.34 10.41 6.37
CA TYR A 93 -11.66 9.81 6.12
C TYR A 93 -12.38 10.40 4.91
N LYS A 94 -12.09 11.68 4.58
CA LYS A 94 -12.65 12.35 3.41
C LYS A 94 -12.18 11.67 2.13
N TRP A 95 -10.90 11.28 2.06
CA TRP A 95 -10.37 10.56 0.91
C TRP A 95 -11.16 9.28 0.64
N THR A 96 -11.38 8.46 1.67
CA THR A 96 -12.16 7.24 1.56
C THR A 96 -13.61 7.50 1.15
N ASP A 97 -14.29 8.47 1.76
CA ASP A 97 -15.68 8.80 1.44
C ASP A 97 -15.85 9.24 -0.02
N VAL A 98 -14.95 10.11 -0.51
CA VAL A 98 -14.96 10.59 -1.91
C VAL A 98 -14.72 9.45 -2.90
N LEU A 99 -13.74 8.59 -2.64
CA LEU A 99 -13.44 7.48 -3.55
C LEU A 99 -14.55 6.45 -3.59
N MET A 100 -15.08 6.06 -2.44
CA MET A 100 -16.20 5.12 -2.35
C MET A 100 -17.44 5.65 -3.09
N ASN A 101 -17.76 6.93 -2.91
CA ASN A 101 -18.88 7.59 -3.58
C ASN A 101 -18.70 7.64 -5.11
N ARG A 102 -17.52 8.06 -5.59
CA ARG A 102 -17.31 8.36 -7.01
C ARG A 102 -16.94 7.14 -7.85
N VAL A 103 -16.13 6.23 -7.31
CA VAL A 103 -15.52 5.14 -8.08
C VAL A 103 -15.56 3.78 -7.35
N GLY A 104 -16.22 3.66 -6.21
CA GLY A 104 -16.34 2.39 -5.47
C GLY A 104 -16.81 1.23 -6.35
N HIS A 105 -17.81 1.46 -7.20
CA HIS A 105 -18.35 0.47 -8.14
C HIS A 105 -17.36 -0.01 -9.22
N ARG A 106 -16.17 0.59 -9.31
CA ARG A 106 -15.14 0.29 -10.32
C ARG A 106 -13.88 -0.35 -9.74
N MET A 107 -13.78 -0.48 -8.42
CA MET A 107 -12.63 -1.07 -7.75
C MET A 107 -12.99 -2.40 -7.07
N ASP A 108 -12.03 -3.30 -6.98
CA ASP A 108 -12.13 -4.52 -6.20
C ASP A 108 -11.62 -4.27 -4.75
N GLY A 109 -10.76 -3.30 -4.57
CA GLY A 109 -10.23 -2.92 -3.27
C GLY A 109 -9.79 -1.46 -3.18
N LEU A 110 -9.74 -0.98 -1.94
CA LEU A 110 -9.24 0.34 -1.57
C LEU A 110 -8.07 0.15 -0.61
N SER A 111 -6.95 0.83 -0.85
CA SER A 111 -5.80 0.77 0.06
C SER A 111 -5.99 1.68 1.28
N LEU A 112 -5.22 1.42 2.32
CA LEU A 112 -5.08 2.27 3.49
C LEU A 112 -3.66 2.13 4.03
N HIS A 113 -2.99 3.24 4.28
CA HIS A 113 -1.69 3.27 4.93
C HIS A 113 -1.82 3.70 6.39
N TYR A 114 -1.05 3.07 7.27
CA TYR A 114 -0.96 3.45 8.68
C TYR A 114 0.43 3.18 9.23
N TYR A 115 1.12 4.22 9.65
CA TYR A 115 2.41 4.08 10.32
C TYR A 115 2.32 4.38 11.82
N THR A 116 2.96 3.52 12.61
CA THR A 116 3.28 3.81 14.01
C THR A 116 4.49 4.74 14.02
N VAL A 117 4.24 6.03 14.13
CA VAL A 117 5.21 7.10 14.00
C VAL A 117 4.90 8.21 15.02
N THR A 118 5.95 8.88 15.53
CA THR A 118 5.80 9.99 16.50
C THR A 118 5.20 11.24 15.86
N GLY A 119 5.44 11.45 14.58
CA GLY A 119 4.94 12.57 13.79
C GLY A 119 5.60 12.63 12.43
N TRP A 120 5.06 13.47 11.56
CA TRP A 120 5.56 13.61 10.19
C TRP A 120 6.55 14.76 10.00
N SER A 121 6.78 15.56 11.05
CA SER A 121 7.78 16.64 11.08
C SER A 121 8.81 16.41 12.17
N GLY A 122 10.07 16.75 11.90
CA GLY A 122 11.18 16.57 12.85
C GLY A 122 11.66 15.12 12.98
N SER A 123 12.38 14.83 14.07
CA SER A 123 12.85 13.48 14.39
C SER A 123 11.70 12.56 14.77
N LYS A 124 11.77 11.35 14.27
CA LYS A 124 10.82 10.25 14.59
C LYS A 124 11.30 9.39 15.76
N GLY A 125 12.47 9.69 16.28
CA GLY A 125 13.13 8.92 17.33
C GLY A 125 13.99 7.78 16.79
N SER A 126 14.93 7.33 17.63
CA SER A 126 15.83 6.24 17.27
C SER A 126 15.12 4.89 17.22
N ALA A 127 15.47 4.08 16.24
CA ALA A 127 15.02 2.70 16.15
C ALA A 127 15.58 1.83 17.30
N THR A 128 16.79 2.14 17.78
CA THR A 128 17.53 1.29 18.74
C THR A 128 17.73 1.93 20.11
N GLN A 129 17.74 3.27 20.19
CA GLN A 129 17.96 4.02 21.42
C GLN A 129 16.65 4.63 21.91
N PHE A 130 15.93 3.91 22.74
CA PHE A 130 14.64 4.33 23.30
C PHE A 130 14.52 3.91 24.77
N ASN A 131 13.78 4.68 25.53
CA ASN A 131 13.51 4.41 26.93
C ASN A 131 12.18 3.64 27.12
N LYS A 132 11.80 3.40 28.39
CA LYS A 132 10.59 2.69 28.75
C LYS A 132 9.31 3.42 28.31
N ASP A 133 9.30 4.74 28.39
CA ASP A 133 8.13 5.54 28.06
C ASP A 133 7.92 5.56 26.52
N ASP A 134 9.00 5.68 25.75
CA ASP A 134 8.96 5.53 24.28
C ASP A 134 8.43 4.17 23.87
N TYR A 135 8.84 3.10 24.58
CA TYR A 135 8.35 1.76 24.31
C TYR A 135 6.84 1.65 24.51
N TYR A 136 6.32 2.06 25.66
CA TYR A 136 4.88 1.96 25.95
C TYR A 136 4.06 2.91 25.11
N TRP A 137 4.57 4.10 24.81
CA TRP A 137 3.95 5.01 23.86
C TRP A 137 3.79 4.33 22.49
N THR A 138 4.83 3.66 22.01
CA THR A 138 4.81 2.96 20.72
C THR A 138 3.73 1.85 20.71
N MET A 139 3.60 1.09 21.78
CA MET A 139 2.56 0.06 21.92
C MET A 139 1.15 0.68 21.90
N GLY A 140 0.94 1.79 22.62
CA GLY A 140 -0.32 2.52 22.58
C GLY A 140 -0.63 3.08 21.20
N LYS A 141 0.38 3.67 20.53
CA LYS A 141 0.23 4.26 19.20
C LYS A 141 -0.13 3.25 18.13
N CYS A 142 0.45 2.06 18.14
CA CYS A 142 0.12 1.05 17.14
C CYS A 142 -1.34 0.56 17.27
N LEU A 143 -1.90 0.55 18.47
CA LEU A 143 -3.29 0.14 18.72
C LEU A 143 -4.33 1.16 18.26
N GLU A 144 -3.96 2.45 18.06
CA GLU A 144 -4.86 3.46 17.48
C GLU A 144 -5.35 3.08 16.07
N VAL A 145 -4.66 2.17 15.40
CA VAL A 145 -5.09 1.64 14.10
C VAL A 145 -6.50 1.06 14.15
N GLU A 146 -6.94 0.54 15.29
CA GLU A 146 -8.29 0.00 15.44
C GLU A 146 -9.36 1.07 15.26
N ASP A 147 -9.17 2.27 15.83
CA ASP A 147 -10.10 3.39 15.63
C ASP A 147 -10.09 3.90 14.19
N VAL A 148 -8.92 3.94 13.56
CA VAL A 148 -8.76 4.30 12.14
C VAL A 148 -9.56 3.32 11.27
N LEU A 149 -9.35 2.03 11.44
CA LEU A 149 -10.06 0.97 10.70
C LEU A 149 -11.56 1.04 10.89
N LYS A 150 -12.02 1.17 12.13
CA LYS A 150 -13.44 1.26 12.45
C LYS A 150 -14.13 2.38 11.68
N LYS A 151 -13.51 3.56 11.59
CA LYS A 151 -14.06 4.72 10.88
C LYS A 151 -14.04 4.52 9.37
N HIS A 152 -12.92 4.05 8.78
CA HIS A 152 -12.85 3.77 7.34
C HIS A 152 -13.85 2.68 6.94
N CYS A 153 -13.94 1.58 7.68
CA CYS A 153 -14.94 0.53 7.43
C CYS A 153 -16.37 1.06 7.52
N THR A 154 -16.67 1.90 8.52
CA THR A 154 -18.00 2.53 8.64
C THR A 154 -18.35 3.39 7.42
N ILE A 155 -17.38 4.13 6.88
CA ILE A 155 -17.56 4.89 5.64
C ILE A 155 -17.79 3.97 4.45
N MET A 156 -16.97 2.93 4.31
CA MET A 156 -17.11 1.97 3.22
C MET A 156 -18.48 1.27 3.25
N ASP A 157 -19.00 0.94 4.44
CA ASP A 157 -20.28 0.27 4.62
C ASP A 157 -21.50 1.11 4.17
N LYS A 158 -21.37 2.45 4.08
CA LYS A 158 -22.43 3.31 3.50
C LYS A 158 -22.66 3.00 2.02
N TYR A 159 -21.59 2.67 1.29
CA TYR A 159 -21.58 2.49 -0.17
C TYR A 159 -21.57 1.02 -0.59
N ASP A 160 -21.07 0.15 0.28
CA ASP A 160 -20.86 -1.28 0.01
C ASP A 160 -21.21 -2.13 1.24
N LYS A 161 -22.52 -2.28 1.48
CA LYS A 161 -23.06 -3.03 2.63
C LYS A 161 -22.68 -4.52 2.60
N ASP A 162 -22.54 -5.06 1.41
CA ASP A 162 -22.20 -6.48 1.20
C ASP A 162 -20.70 -6.76 1.35
N LYS A 163 -19.89 -5.73 1.63
CA LYS A 163 -18.44 -5.83 1.80
C LYS A 163 -17.71 -6.48 0.62
N LYS A 164 -18.14 -6.17 -0.60
CA LYS A 164 -17.53 -6.67 -1.83
C LYS A 164 -16.22 -5.99 -2.17
N ILE A 165 -16.06 -4.72 -1.75
CA ILE A 165 -14.83 -3.95 -1.93
C ILE A 165 -13.93 -4.23 -0.74
N ALA A 166 -12.78 -4.86 -0.97
CA ALA A 166 -11.82 -5.13 0.09
C ALA A 166 -11.13 -3.85 0.60
N LEU A 167 -10.80 -3.81 1.88
CA LEU A 167 -9.82 -2.88 2.41
C LEU A 167 -8.46 -3.58 2.45
N LEU A 168 -7.41 -2.91 1.99
CA LEU A 168 -6.06 -3.45 1.96
C LEU A 168 -5.12 -2.51 2.73
N LEU A 169 -4.57 -3.00 3.84
CA LEU A 169 -3.51 -2.29 4.57
C LEU A 169 -2.19 -2.60 3.86
N ASP A 170 -2.01 -2.03 2.68
CA ASP A 170 -0.90 -2.38 1.80
C ASP A 170 0.40 -1.63 2.11
N GLU A 171 0.38 -0.76 3.13
CA GLU A 171 1.59 -0.15 3.68
C GLU A 171 1.37 0.20 5.16
N TRP A 172 2.11 -0.46 6.08
CA TRP A 172 2.03 -0.24 7.51
C TRP A 172 3.32 -0.68 8.22
N GLY A 173 3.49 -0.25 9.46
CA GLY A 173 4.63 -0.60 10.29
C GLY A 173 5.12 0.55 11.14
N THR A 174 6.33 0.43 11.69
CA THR A 174 7.02 1.50 12.40
C THR A 174 7.86 2.34 11.43
N TRP A 175 7.97 3.63 11.74
CA TRP A 175 8.84 4.54 11.00
C TRP A 175 9.67 5.37 11.97
N TRP A 176 10.97 5.05 12.04
CA TRP A 176 11.95 5.74 12.86
C TRP A 176 12.90 6.59 12.02
N ASP A 177 13.76 7.34 12.69
CA ASP A 177 14.87 8.00 12.01
C ASP A 177 15.80 6.95 11.38
N GLU A 178 16.39 7.30 10.25
CA GLU A 178 17.36 6.45 9.57
C GLU A 178 18.59 6.19 10.43
N GLU A 179 19.13 4.99 10.37
CA GLU A 179 20.35 4.65 11.13
C GLU A 179 21.54 5.51 10.68
N PRO A 180 22.33 6.02 11.64
CA PRO A 180 23.52 6.81 11.34
C PRO A 180 24.49 6.06 10.40
N GLY A 181 25.03 6.78 9.41
CA GLY A 181 25.96 6.22 8.43
C GLY A 181 25.32 5.51 7.25
N THR A 182 23.99 5.45 7.20
CA THR A 182 23.24 4.93 6.03
C THR A 182 22.95 6.04 5.01
N ILE A 183 22.52 5.65 3.82
CA ILE A 183 22.19 6.60 2.75
C ILE A 183 20.87 7.28 3.08
N LYS A 184 20.92 8.61 3.25
CA LYS A 184 19.73 9.41 3.56
C LYS A 184 18.67 9.31 2.47
N GLY A 185 17.41 9.12 2.88
CA GLY A 185 16.27 8.93 1.99
C GLY A 185 16.05 7.48 1.57
N HIS A 186 16.94 6.54 1.94
CA HIS A 186 16.73 5.12 1.73
C HIS A 186 15.98 4.44 2.87
N LEU A 187 15.67 5.18 3.93
CA LEU A 187 14.79 4.79 5.03
C LEU A 187 15.21 3.50 5.75
N TYR A 188 16.53 3.26 5.86
CA TYR A 188 17.02 2.12 6.61
C TYR A 188 16.91 2.38 8.12
N GLN A 189 16.21 1.51 8.82
CA GLN A 189 16.16 1.45 10.28
C GLN A 189 16.47 0.05 10.77
N GLN A 190 17.11 -0.06 11.94
CA GLN A 190 17.36 -1.35 12.58
C GLN A 190 16.09 -1.76 13.35
N ASN A 191 15.49 -2.87 12.96
CA ASN A 191 14.36 -3.43 13.70
C ASN A 191 14.81 -4.04 15.04
N THR A 192 13.96 -3.90 16.03
CA THR A 192 14.16 -4.43 17.39
C THR A 192 12.95 -5.28 17.80
N LEU A 193 12.99 -5.86 19.00
CA LEU A 193 11.85 -6.57 19.57
C LEU A 193 10.62 -5.63 19.75
N ARG A 194 10.82 -4.31 19.95
CA ARG A 194 9.74 -3.32 19.95
C ARG A 194 8.93 -3.36 18.67
N ASP A 195 9.60 -3.42 17.52
CA ASP A 195 8.97 -3.46 16.19
C ASP A 195 8.23 -4.79 15.98
N ALA A 196 8.77 -5.89 16.48
CA ALA A 196 8.10 -7.18 16.43
C ALA A 196 6.78 -7.18 17.23
N PHE A 197 6.76 -6.55 18.41
CA PHE A 197 5.51 -6.38 19.17
C PHE A 197 4.52 -5.45 18.47
N VAL A 198 4.97 -4.36 17.86
CA VAL A 198 4.10 -3.51 17.01
C VAL A 198 3.46 -4.34 15.91
N ALA A 199 4.24 -5.16 15.21
CA ALA A 199 3.71 -6.01 14.16
C ALA A 199 2.66 -7.00 14.70
N SER A 200 2.94 -7.66 15.82
CA SER A 200 2.02 -8.61 16.44
C SER A 200 0.70 -7.94 16.85
N LEU A 201 0.76 -6.84 17.60
CA LEU A 201 -0.43 -6.12 18.06
C LEU A 201 -1.25 -5.55 16.90
N THR A 202 -0.59 -5.03 15.87
CA THR A 202 -1.25 -4.50 14.68
C THR A 202 -1.96 -5.63 13.91
N LEU A 203 -1.31 -6.78 13.73
CA LEU A 203 -1.93 -7.94 13.08
C LEU A 203 -3.12 -8.49 13.88
N ASP A 204 -3.05 -8.51 15.21
CA ASP A 204 -4.19 -8.90 16.06
C ASP A 204 -5.40 -7.99 15.83
N VAL A 205 -5.17 -6.67 15.66
CA VAL A 205 -6.24 -5.74 15.27
C VAL A 205 -6.76 -6.06 13.87
N PHE A 206 -5.90 -6.26 12.88
CA PHE A 206 -6.33 -6.57 11.51
C PHE A 206 -7.20 -7.83 11.44
N HIS A 207 -6.88 -8.84 12.24
CA HIS A 207 -7.65 -10.09 12.29
C HIS A 207 -9.10 -9.89 12.78
N LYS A 208 -9.39 -8.84 13.55
CA LYS A 208 -10.77 -8.52 13.96
C LYS A 208 -11.64 -8.02 12.78
N TYR A 209 -11.02 -7.56 11.68
CA TYR A 209 -11.70 -6.95 10.53
C TYR A 209 -11.57 -7.78 9.24
N THR A 210 -11.39 -9.08 9.35
CA THR A 210 -11.20 -9.99 8.19
C THR A 210 -12.40 -10.10 7.27
N ASP A 211 -13.56 -9.63 7.69
CA ASP A 211 -14.73 -9.46 6.84
C ASP A 211 -14.52 -8.37 5.76
N ARG A 212 -13.71 -7.35 6.04
CA ARG A 212 -13.37 -6.24 5.14
C ARG A 212 -11.90 -6.27 4.69
N ILE A 213 -10.94 -6.53 5.59
CA ILE A 213 -9.52 -6.59 5.28
C ILE A 213 -9.19 -7.92 4.60
N LYS A 214 -8.61 -7.87 3.39
CA LYS A 214 -8.24 -9.07 2.62
C LYS A 214 -6.75 -9.21 2.33
N MET A 215 -5.96 -8.17 2.59
CA MET A 215 -4.50 -8.19 2.44
C MET A 215 -3.87 -7.13 3.33
N THR A 216 -2.71 -7.46 3.88
CA THR A 216 -1.87 -6.50 4.58
C THR A 216 -0.40 -6.69 4.17
N ASN A 217 0.31 -5.60 3.94
CA ASN A 217 1.71 -5.62 3.52
C ASN A 217 2.51 -4.71 4.44
N ILE A 218 3.36 -5.31 5.25
CA ILE A 218 4.29 -4.52 6.09
C ILE A 218 5.29 -3.77 5.20
N ALA A 219 5.64 -2.58 5.56
CA ALA A 219 6.61 -1.77 4.83
C ALA A 219 8.01 -1.89 5.48
N GLN A 220 8.98 -2.55 4.76
CA GLN A 220 8.86 -3.19 3.47
C GLN A 220 9.51 -4.59 3.51
N ILE A 221 9.86 -5.17 2.36
CA ILE A 221 10.42 -6.53 2.34
C ILE A 221 11.84 -6.57 2.92
N ALA A 222 12.74 -5.68 2.46
CA ALA A 222 14.15 -5.73 2.83
C ALA A 222 14.74 -4.32 3.01
N ASN A 223 15.45 -4.12 4.11
CA ASN A 223 16.29 -2.95 4.41
C ASN A 223 15.61 -1.58 4.40
N VAL A 224 14.30 -1.51 4.36
CA VAL A 224 13.54 -0.25 4.31
C VAL A 224 12.46 -0.27 5.38
N LEU A 225 12.42 0.74 6.23
CA LEU A 225 11.44 0.89 7.31
C LEU A 225 11.37 -0.37 8.21
N GLN A 226 10.20 -0.80 8.63
CA GLN A 226 10.03 -2.05 9.37
C GLN A 226 10.11 -3.25 8.41
N SER A 227 11.29 -3.50 7.85
CA SER A 227 11.48 -4.58 6.89
C SER A 227 11.36 -5.96 7.53
N MET A 228 10.91 -6.91 6.72
CA MET A 228 10.86 -8.32 7.11
C MET A 228 12.26 -8.94 7.17
N ILE A 229 13.17 -8.44 6.34
CA ILE A 229 14.53 -8.95 6.17
C ILE A 229 15.50 -7.78 6.29
N LEU A 230 16.49 -7.92 7.17
CA LEU A 230 17.65 -7.05 7.21
C LEU A 230 18.86 -7.81 6.70
N THR A 231 19.61 -7.20 5.81
CA THR A 231 20.84 -7.81 5.26
C THR A 231 22.05 -6.98 5.66
N LYS A 232 23.18 -7.67 5.81
CA LYS A 232 24.48 -7.04 6.01
C LYS A 232 25.50 -7.79 5.16
N GLU A 233 26.01 -7.14 4.12
CA GLU A 233 26.88 -7.78 3.12
C GLU A 233 26.18 -8.99 2.49
N ASP A 234 26.77 -10.18 2.57
CA ASP A 234 26.24 -11.46 2.08
C ASP A 234 25.36 -12.22 3.10
N LYS A 235 25.07 -11.60 4.26
CA LYS A 235 24.28 -12.19 5.36
C LYS A 235 22.86 -11.62 5.42
N MET A 236 21.96 -12.48 5.89
CA MET A 236 20.55 -12.16 6.09
C MET A 236 20.13 -12.49 7.53
#